data_9622b50b6b89be3038b04652865888ea
#
_entry.id   9622b50b6b89be3038b04652865888ea
#
_cell.length_a   1.000
_cell.length_b   1.000
_cell.length_c   1.000
_cell.angle_alpha   90.00
_cell.angle_beta   90.00
_cell.angle_gamma   90.00
#
_symmetry.space_group_name_H-M   'P 1'
#
loop_
_entity.id
_entity.type
_entity.pdbx_description
1 polymer ?
#
loop_
_entity_poly.entity_id
_entity_poly.type
_entity_poly.pdbx_seq_one_letter_code
_entity_poly.pdbx_strand_id
1 'polypeptide(L)'
;MILRTLCTLALLAGPVLAGEKEMRHFLDALRRVETGGLLAAGIGAVGDGGASIGPYQIQRAYWTDSRQKSGRYEDCLHDARYSEQVMLGYWKRYCSDALASENWEVLARAHNGGPKGHKKKATETYWVKVQKEMTR
;
A
#
# COMPACT_ATOMS: atom_id res chain seq x y z
N MET A 1 32.06 -38.99 -28.50
CA MET A 1 30.99 -39.12 -27.50
C MET A 1 31.06 -37.87 -26.63
N ILE A 2 30.21 -36.88 -26.92
CA ILE A 2 30.24 -35.56 -26.27
C ILE A 2 29.20 -35.58 -25.16
N LEU A 3 29.69 -35.55 -23.91
CA LEU A 3 28.84 -35.50 -22.72
C LEU A 3 28.34 -34.06 -22.55
N ARG A 4 27.06 -33.79 -22.84
CA ARG A 4 26.43 -32.51 -22.55
C ARG A 4 26.04 -32.50 -21.08
N THR A 5 26.81 -31.77 -20.28
CA THR A 5 26.44 -31.42 -18.92
C THR A 5 25.26 -30.42 -18.96
N LEU A 6 24.06 -30.86 -18.61
CA LEU A 6 22.93 -29.96 -18.34
C LEU A 6 23.22 -29.25 -17.02
N CYS A 7 23.60 -27.97 -17.10
CA CYS A 7 23.55 -27.08 -15.96
C CYS A 7 22.06 -26.75 -15.67
N THR A 8 21.51 -27.42 -14.69
CA THR A 8 20.19 -27.04 -14.14
C THR A 8 20.37 -25.75 -13.37
N LEU A 9 19.97 -24.64 -13.98
CA LEU A 9 19.87 -23.34 -13.29
C LEU A 9 18.68 -23.41 -12.33
N ALA A 10 18.95 -23.74 -11.07
CA ALA A 10 17.96 -23.63 -10.02
C ALA A 10 17.69 -22.14 -9.79
N LEU A 11 16.56 -21.64 -10.26
CA LEU A 11 16.06 -20.32 -9.87
C LEU A 11 15.82 -20.34 -8.35
N LEU A 12 16.68 -19.69 -7.61
CA LEU A 12 16.47 -19.36 -6.21
C LEU A 12 15.42 -18.23 -6.12
N ALA A 13 14.17 -18.56 -6.34
CA ALA A 13 13.04 -17.69 -6.09
C ALA A 13 12.63 -17.86 -4.61
N GLY A 14 13.36 -17.20 -3.72
CA GLY A 14 13.12 -17.35 -2.28
C GLY A 14 12.45 -16.14 -1.62
N PRO A 15 13.17 -15.25 -0.93
CA PRO A 15 12.55 -14.25 -0.05
C PRO A 15 11.89 -13.08 -0.76
N VAL A 16 12.29 -12.71 -1.98
CA VAL A 16 11.73 -11.58 -2.73
C VAL A 16 10.26 -11.81 -3.10
N LEU A 17 9.91 -13.02 -3.57
CA LEU A 17 8.52 -13.37 -3.91
C LEU A 17 7.60 -13.43 -2.69
N ALA A 18 8.11 -13.81 -1.52
CA ALA A 18 7.34 -13.80 -0.27
C ALA A 18 6.99 -12.36 0.14
N GLY A 19 7.97 -11.44 0.19
CA GLY A 19 7.74 -10.04 0.55
C GLY A 19 6.81 -9.30 -0.41
N GLU A 20 6.88 -9.56 -1.71
CA GLU A 20 5.96 -9.00 -2.70
C GLU A 20 4.52 -9.49 -2.49
N LYS A 21 4.34 -10.77 -2.16
CA LYS A 21 3.04 -11.35 -1.88
C LYS A 21 2.42 -10.75 -0.61
N GLU A 22 3.19 -10.60 0.44
CA GLU A 22 2.73 -10.00 1.71
C GLU A 22 2.37 -8.52 1.53
N MET A 23 3.19 -7.75 0.81
CA MET A 23 2.89 -6.37 0.46
C MET A 23 1.60 -6.27 -0.35
N ARG A 24 1.40 -7.14 -1.35
CA ARG A 24 0.16 -7.17 -2.13
C ARG A 24 -1.06 -7.44 -1.26
N HIS A 25 -0.95 -8.42 -0.38
CA HIS A 25 -2.02 -8.79 0.55
C HIS A 25 -2.38 -7.63 1.50
N PHE A 26 -1.37 -6.95 2.02
CA PHE A 26 -1.54 -5.76 2.86
C PHE A 26 -2.21 -4.60 2.10
N LEU A 27 -1.75 -4.29 0.89
CA LEU A 27 -2.34 -3.24 0.06
C LEU A 27 -3.81 -3.54 -0.28
N ASP A 28 -4.14 -4.78 -0.59
CA ASP A 28 -5.52 -5.19 -0.87
C ASP A 28 -6.41 -5.06 0.38
N ALA A 29 -5.86 -5.34 1.57
CA ALA A 29 -6.58 -5.13 2.83
C ALA A 29 -6.87 -3.63 3.06
N LEU A 30 -5.91 -2.75 2.84
CA LEU A 30 -6.12 -1.30 2.91
C LEU A 30 -7.23 -0.84 1.97
N ARG A 31 -7.20 -1.27 0.70
CA ARG A 31 -8.25 -0.92 -0.27
C ARG A 31 -9.64 -1.32 0.23
N ARG A 32 -9.78 -2.53 0.75
CA ARG A 32 -11.07 -3.01 1.27
C ARG A 32 -11.55 -2.19 2.46
N VAL A 33 -10.65 -1.77 3.35
CA VAL A 33 -11.00 -0.87 4.46
C VAL A 33 -11.43 0.51 3.96
N GLU A 34 -10.68 1.09 3.03
CA GLU A 34 -10.94 2.44 2.52
C GLU A 34 -12.23 2.55 1.70
N THR A 35 -12.60 1.50 1.00
CA THR A 35 -13.72 1.51 0.07
C THR A 35 -14.93 0.69 0.55
N GLY A 36 -14.87 0.10 1.74
CA GLY A 36 -15.94 -0.76 2.26
C GLY A 36 -16.21 -2.00 1.40
N GLY A 37 -15.25 -2.45 0.61
CA GLY A 37 -15.40 -3.59 -0.30
C GLY A 37 -16.18 -3.28 -1.56
N LEU A 38 -16.25 -2.02 -1.99
CA LEU A 38 -16.91 -1.61 -3.23
C LEU A 38 -16.38 -2.41 -4.43
N LEU A 39 -17.28 -2.71 -5.36
CA LEU A 39 -16.96 -3.26 -6.69
C LEU A 39 -15.97 -2.32 -7.39
N ALA A 40 -15.18 -2.86 -8.31
CA ALA A 40 -14.07 -2.15 -8.96
C ALA A 40 -13.04 -1.60 -7.96
N ALA A 41 -12.99 -2.14 -6.74
CA ALA A 41 -11.99 -1.84 -5.73
C ALA A 41 -11.80 -0.36 -5.45
N GLY A 42 -12.89 0.42 -5.45
CA GLY A 42 -12.90 1.86 -5.16
C GLY A 42 -12.42 2.76 -6.28
N ILE A 43 -12.27 2.26 -7.51
CA ILE A 43 -11.99 3.09 -8.69
C ILE A 43 -13.10 4.15 -8.83
N GLY A 44 -12.70 5.42 -8.90
CA GLY A 44 -13.62 6.56 -8.96
C GLY A 44 -14.28 6.94 -7.64
N ALA A 45 -13.94 6.28 -6.52
CA ALA A 45 -14.51 6.60 -5.21
C ALA A 45 -14.03 7.98 -4.72
N VAL A 46 -14.96 8.75 -4.15
CA VAL A 46 -14.70 10.06 -3.54
C VAL A 46 -15.25 10.06 -2.13
N GLY A 47 -14.43 10.41 -1.16
CA GLY A 47 -14.79 10.46 0.26
C GLY A 47 -14.46 11.79 0.93
N ASP A 48 -14.81 11.93 2.18
CA ASP A 48 -14.54 13.12 3.01
C ASP A 48 -14.99 14.44 2.34
N GLY A 49 -16.17 14.44 1.72
CA GLY A 49 -16.69 15.62 1.03
C GLY A 49 -15.87 16.06 -0.19
N GLY A 50 -15.11 15.14 -0.80
CA GLY A 50 -14.25 15.40 -1.94
C GLY A 50 -12.76 15.52 -1.61
N ALA A 51 -12.40 15.44 -0.33
CA ALA A 51 -11.01 15.58 0.11
C ALA A 51 -10.15 14.32 -0.11
N SER A 52 -10.78 13.14 -0.21
CA SER A 52 -10.11 11.86 -0.41
C SER A 52 -10.60 11.19 -1.68
N ILE A 53 -9.68 10.65 -2.49
CA ILE A 53 -10.02 10.09 -3.79
C ILE A 53 -9.42 8.71 -4.03
N GLY A 54 -10.16 7.91 -4.81
CA GLY A 54 -9.73 6.64 -5.38
C GLY A 54 -9.70 5.47 -4.42
N PRO A 55 -9.12 4.35 -4.87
CA PRO A 55 -9.12 3.07 -4.16
C PRO A 55 -8.48 3.12 -2.77
N TYR A 56 -7.58 4.04 -2.54
CA TYR A 56 -6.85 4.23 -1.29
C TYR A 56 -7.18 5.52 -0.56
N GLN A 57 -8.21 6.24 -1.03
CA GLN A 57 -8.69 7.50 -0.42
C GLN A 57 -7.54 8.49 -0.15
N ILE A 58 -6.73 8.73 -1.18
CA ILE A 58 -5.58 9.63 -1.10
C ILE A 58 -6.05 11.08 -1.01
N GLN A 59 -5.51 11.81 -0.04
CA GLN A 59 -5.70 13.27 0.09
C GLN A 59 -4.59 14.03 -0.66
N ARG A 60 -4.88 15.25 -1.09
CA ARG A 60 -3.92 16.07 -1.84
C ARG A 60 -2.62 16.32 -1.06
N ALA A 61 -2.70 16.59 0.23
CA ALA A 61 -1.51 16.77 1.07
C ALA A 61 -0.65 15.49 1.14
N TYR A 62 -1.29 14.33 1.25
CA TYR A 62 -0.61 13.02 1.22
C TYR A 62 0.13 12.83 -0.10
N TRP A 63 -0.52 13.12 -1.23
CA TRP A 63 0.08 13.05 -2.56
C TRP A 63 1.29 13.99 -2.68
N THR A 64 1.15 15.25 -2.25
CA THR A 64 2.25 16.23 -2.24
C THR A 64 3.43 15.73 -1.42
N ASP A 65 3.18 15.18 -0.25
CA ASP A 65 4.20 14.66 0.66
C ASP A 65 4.90 13.39 0.13
N SER A 66 4.24 12.64 -0.74
CA SER A 66 4.83 11.46 -1.40
C SER A 66 5.94 11.80 -2.39
N ARG A 67 6.03 13.06 -2.82
CA ARG A 67 7.05 13.59 -3.75
C ARG A 67 7.14 12.83 -5.08
N GLN A 68 5.99 12.51 -5.67
CA GLN A 68 5.96 11.86 -6.97
C GLN A 68 6.61 12.73 -8.05
N LYS A 69 7.43 12.12 -8.90
CA LYS A 69 8.12 12.80 -9.99
C LYS A 69 7.29 12.84 -11.27
N SER A 70 6.27 12.03 -11.37
CA SER A 70 5.38 11.92 -12.54
C SER A 70 3.94 11.68 -12.08
N GLY A 71 2.99 11.93 -12.97
CA GLY A 71 1.57 11.82 -12.68
C GLY A 71 1.01 13.02 -11.93
N ARG A 72 -0.28 13.00 -11.70
CA ARG A 72 -1.05 14.04 -11.02
C ARG A 72 -1.84 13.45 -9.87
N TYR A 73 -2.26 14.30 -8.93
CA TYR A 73 -3.11 13.87 -7.82
C TYR A 73 -4.40 13.18 -8.32
N GLU A 74 -5.00 13.73 -9.37
CA GLU A 74 -6.24 13.23 -9.96
C GLU A 74 -6.11 11.80 -10.53
N ASP A 75 -4.90 11.36 -10.87
CA ASP A 75 -4.64 10.00 -11.33
C ASP A 75 -4.90 8.96 -10.23
N CYS A 76 -4.82 9.35 -8.94
CA CYS A 76 -5.18 8.50 -7.82
C CYS A 76 -6.67 8.09 -7.82
N LEU A 77 -7.53 8.84 -8.52
CA LEU A 77 -8.97 8.55 -8.56
C LEU A 77 -9.26 7.24 -9.31
N HIS A 78 -8.52 6.97 -10.38
CA HIS A 78 -8.80 5.86 -11.29
C HIS A 78 -7.67 4.83 -11.41
N ASP A 79 -6.47 5.15 -10.91
CA ASP A 79 -5.30 4.28 -11.01
C ASP A 79 -4.83 3.80 -9.64
N ALA A 80 -5.18 2.54 -9.32
CA ALA A 80 -4.78 1.91 -8.06
C ALA A 80 -3.25 1.74 -7.97
N ARG A 81 -2.57 1.40 -9.07
CA ARG A 81 -1.12 1.23 -9.06
C ARG A 81 -0.39 2.55 -8.86
N TYR A 82 -0.89 3.62 -9.46
CA TYR A 82 -0.35 4.95 -9.21
C TYR A 82 -0.55 5.36 -7.74
N SER A 83 -1.72 5.13 -7.17
CA SER A 83 -1.97 5.35 -5.74
C SER A 83 -1.01 4.56 -4.85
N GLU A 84 -0.69 3.32 -5.21
CA GLU A 84 0.30 2.50 -4.48
C GLU A 84 1.71 3.10 -4.56
N GLN A 85 2.11 3.65 -5.70
CA GLN A 85 3.39 4.38 -5.83
C GLN A 85 3.41 5.63 -4.94
N VAL A 86 2.31 6.35 -4.87
CA VAL A 86 2.13 7.49 -3.96
C VAL A 86 2.30 7.05 -2.51
N MET A 87 1.66 5.96 -2.11
CA MET A 87 1.77 5.41 -0.75
C MET A 87 3.20 4.98 -0.43
N LEU A 88 3.86 4.28 -1.34
CA LEU A 88 5.27 3.88 -1.16
C LEU A 88 6.19 5.10 -1.02
N GLY A 89 5.99 6.14 -1.81
CA GLY A 89 6.74 7.40 -1.69
C GLY A 89 6.54 8.06 -0.32
N TYR A 90 5.31 8.09 0.16
CA TYR A 90 4.97 8.61 1.48
C TYR A 90 5.62 7.81 2.60
N TRP A 91 5.53 6.48 2.58
CA TRP A 91 6.14 5.61 3.59
C TRP A 91 7.67 5.64 3.54
N LYS A 92 8.28 5.71 2.36
CA LYS A 92 9.75 5.92 2.23
C LYS A 92 10.20 7.20 2.92
N ARG A 93 9.39 8.25 2.84
CA ARG A 93 9.72 9.53 3.47
C ARG A 93 9.55 9.50 5.00
N TYR A 94 8.49 8.91 5.51
CA TYR A 94 8.07 9.05 6.91
C TYR A 94 8.19 7.77 7.74
N CYS A 95 8.24 6.62 7.11
CA CYS A 95 8.16 5.30 7.76
C CYS A 95 9.16 4.32 7.14
N SER A 96 10.36 4.78 6.75
CA SER A 96 11.35 3.96 6.03
C SER A 96 11.71 2.66 6.77
N ASP A 97 11.89 2.71 8.09
CA ASP A 97 12.23 1.54 8.90
C ASP A 97 11.07 0.54 8.96
N ALA A 98 9.83 1.05 9.10
CA ALA A 98 8.63 0.22 9.08
C ALA A 98 8.42 -0.42 7.70
N LEU A 99 8.71 0.30 6.62
CA LEU A 99 8.63 -0.24 5.27
C LEU A 99 9.67 -1.35 5.05
N ALA A 100 10.90 -1.16 5.49
CA ALA A 100 11.96 -2.13 5.36
C ALA A 100 11.73 -3.39 6.21
N SER A 101 11.10 -3.26 7.37
CA SER A 101 10.79 -4.36 8.30
C SER A 101 9.39 -4.96 8.14
N GLU A 102 8.63 -4.51 7.14
CA GLU A 102 7.26 -4.94 6.91
C GLU A 102 6.34 -4.76 8.15
N ASN A 103 6.54 -3.67 8.88
CA ASN A 103 5.68 -3.33 10.02
C ASN A 103 4.35 -2.75 9.53
N TRP A 104 3.43 -3.64 9.17
CA TRP A 104 2.14 -3.30 8.58
C TRP A 104 1.29 -2.40 9.46
N GLU A 105 1.36 -2.54 10.78
CA GLU A 105 0.63 -1.66 11.71
C GLU A 105 1.08 -0.21 11.57
N VAL A 106 2.38 0.05 11.61
CA VAL A 106 2.92 1.40 11.48
C VAL A 106 2.56 2.00 10.12
N LEU A 107 2.69 1.23 9.04
CA LEU A 107 2.35 1.68 7.69
C LEU A 107 0.86 1.99 7.55
N ALA A 108 -0.03 1.12 8.02
CA ALA A 108 -1.47 1.32 7.99
C ALA A 108 -1.89 2.55 8.80
N ARG A 109 -1.38 2.68 10.01
CA ARG A 109 -1.71 3.78 10.91
C ARG A 109 -1.14 5.12 10.43
N ALA A 110 0.01 5.11 9.76
CA ALA A 110 0.55 6.30 9.09
C ALA A 110 -0.29 6.69 7.86
N HIS A 111 -0.80 5.72 7.10
CA HIS A 111 -1.71 5.97 6.00
C HIS A 111 -2.99 6.68 6.48
N ASN A 112 -3.58 6.20 7.56
CA ASN A 112 -4.81 6.76 8.13
C ASN A 112 -4.61 8.06 8.92
N GLY A 113 -3.54 8.19 9.68
CA GLY A 113 -3.36 9.26 10.68
C GLY A 113 -2.16 10.19 10.46
N GLY A 114 -1.45 10.07 9.33
CA GLY A 114 -0.28 10.90 9.05
C GLY A 114 1.04 10.30 9.53
N PRO A 115 2.17 11.04 9.41
CA PRO A 115 3.52 10.52 9.67
C PRO A 115 3.71 9.89 11.06
N LYS A 116 2.98 10.38 12.04
CA LYS A 116 2.98 9.87 13.43
C LYS A 116 1.69 9.13 13.77
N GLY A 117 0.97 8.63 12.78
CA GLY A 117 -0.32 7.94 12.94
C GLY A 117 -0.25 6.77 13.91
N HIS A 118 0.84 6.00 13.90
CA HIS A 118 1.06 4.88 14.80
C HIS A 118 1.13 5.25 16.29
N LYS A 119 1.33 6.54 16.63
CA LYS A 119 1.29 7.06 17.98
C LYS A 119 -0.08 7.60 18.40
N LYS A 120 -1.03 7.68 17.47
CA LYS A 120 -2.35 8.24 17.71
C LYS A 120 -3.35 7.14 18.08
N LYS A 121 -3.98 7.25 19.25
CA LYS A 121 -5.05 6.32 19.67
C LYS A 121 -6.18 6.22 18.64
N ALA A 122 -6.51 7.33 18.00
CA ALA A 122 -7.57 7.37 16.97
C ALA A 122 -7.34 6.42 15.78
N THR A 123 -6.10 6.00 15.50
CA THR A 123 -5.79 5.09 14.40
C THR A 123 -5.80 3.61 14.77
N GLU A 124 -6.00 3.27 16.04
CA GLU A 124 -6.03 1.88 16.51
C GLU A 124 -7.21 1.11 15.90
N THR A 125 -8.39 1.73 15.86
CA THR A 125 -9.58 1.13 15.25
C THR A 125 -9.39 0.88 13.76
N TYR A 126 -8.68 1.77 13.06
CA TYR A 126 -8.33 1.55 11.65
C TYR A 126 -7.45 0.31 11.48
N TRP A 127 -6.43 0.17 12.31
CA TRP A 127 -5.56 -1.00 12.27
C TRP A 127 -6.32 -2.31 12.51
N VAL A 128 -7.22 -2.33 13.48
CA VAL A 128 -8.08 -3.51 13.73
C VAL A 128 -8.87 -3.92 12.48
N LYS A 129 -9.41 -2.94 11.74
CA LYS A 129 -10.11 -3.20 10.48
C LYS A 129 -9.18 -3.79 9.42
N VAL A 130 -7.97 -3.23 9.27
CA VAL A 130 -6.96 -3.74 8.33
C VAL A 130 -6.55 -5.17 8.66
N GLN A 131 -6.26 -5.47 9.93
CA GLN A 131 -5.96 -6.83 10.37
C GLN A 131 -7.05 -7.83 10.00
N LYS A 132 -8.31 -7.47 10.22
CA LYS A 132 -9.46 -8.31 9.84
C LYS A 132 -9.50 -8.58 8.34
N GLU A 133 -9.21 -7.59 7.52
CA GLU A 133 -9.14 -7.79 6.06
C GLU A 133 -7.93 -8.61 5.62
N MET A 134 -6.82 -8.55 6.35
CA MET A 134 -5.64 -9.40 6.10
C MET A 134 -5.87 -10.88 6.44
N THR A 135 -6.89 -11.22 7.20
CA THR A 135 -7.23 -12.63 7.52
C THR A 135 -8.17 -13.29 6.50
N ARG A 136 -8.60 -12.56 5.49
CA ARG A 136 -9.43 -13.06 4.39
C ARG A 136 -8.59 -13.61 3.26
#